data_99d8b8169affcb980db7ce14d1965e32
#
_entry.id   99d8b8169affcb980db7ce14d1965e32
#
_cell.length_a   1.000
_cell.length_b   1.000
_cell.length_c   1.000
_cell.angle_alpha   90.00
_cell.angle_beta   90.00
_cell.angle_gamma   90.00
#
_symmetry.space_group_name_H-M   'P 1'
#
loop_
_entity.id
_entity.type
_entity.pdbx_description
1 polymer ?
#
loop_
_entity_poly.entity_id
_entity_poly.type
_entity_poly.pdbx_seq_one_letter_code
_entity_poly.pdbx_strand_id
1 'polypeptide(L)'
;MVEDGTKNGGRSQEMAEGSRYCCWSGVRCRFLILLVTVAAILFFTNHRSAECXPRWWAEYHGRSVNTSREVVSLNFTDFTIDAHETASANSTDRQTSLIHSTQQAIKLNTTHNETSSVTSALTITDLITEVKAVRATPPPYXSPGPYHVEYPSEYIFILDEPEKCREQNPFLVLMVPVAPYNRDAREAVRSTWGSERQVLGKEVRLFFLLGLPSGEETEQLQEKVLQESKEHQDLLQSDFIDSYKNLTIKTMVMMEWLSSRCPNASYAMKIDSDMFLNVNTLVNMLLHAPKQNYMTGLVARRGVVLRAHKSKWYLPKKVFPEPVYPPYALGLGYVFTLDLPRKLVEASRHVKAVYIEDVYLGLCMRHLGIRPTDPPNGNLFHVSPVAYDRCTYSRLIATTTYSITHQVNAWTDLHKPGPPC
;
A
#
# COMPACT_ATOMS: atom_id res chain seq x y z
N MET A 1 62.98 -31.73 47.11
CA MET A 1 63.21 -32.75 48.12
C MET A 1 62.07 -33.73 48.01
N VAL A 2 62.21 -34.78 47.25
CA VAL A 2 62.59 -36.08 47.74
C VAL A 2 61.41 -36.78 48.37
N GLU A 3 60.90 -37.66 47.72
CA GLU A 3 60.97 -39.10 47.50
C GLU A 3 59.73 -39.76 48.13
N ASP A 4 59.08 -40.64 47.57
CA ASP A 4 59.25 -41.98 47.02
C ASP A 4 58.61 -43.06 47.91
N GLY A 5 58.09 -44.10 47.31
CA GLY A 5 57.88 -45.38 47.95
C GLY A 5 56.45 -45.99 47.78
N THR A 6 56.15 -46.61 46.75
CA THR A 6 56.16 -48.06 46.40
C THR A 6 55.42 -49.04 47.34
N LYS A 7 54.56 -49.79 46.74
CA LYS A 7 54.39 -51.24 46.57
C LYS A 7 53.24 -51.99 47.29
N ASN A 8 52.61 -52.76 46.46
CA ASN A 8 52.09 -54.13 46.57
C ASN A 8 50.95 -54.37 47.54
N GLY A 9 49.98 -55.09 47.21
CA GLY A 9 49.69 -56.27 46.44
C GLY A 9 48.59 -57.05 47.17
N GLY A 10 47.77 -57.74 46.49
CA GLY A 10 46.80 -58.57 47.15
C GLY A 10 45.56 -58.90 46.33
N ARG A 11 45.60 -59.97 45.67
CA ARG A 11 44.62 -60.72 44.90
C ARG A 11 43.62 -61.37 45.82
N SER A 12 42.29 -61.30 45.49
CA SER A 12 41.39 -62.42 45.67
C SER A 12 40.09 -62.18 44.84
N GLN A 13 39.70 -63.24 44.18
CA GLN A 13 38.47 -63.50 43.47
C GLN A 13 37.28 -63.56 44.41
N GLU A 14 36.09 -63.14 43.92
CA GLU A 14 34.92 -64.04 43.85
C GLU A 14 33.71 -63.27 43.26
N MET A 15 33.25 -63.78 42.19
CA MET A 15 31.86 -64.24 41.79
C MET A 15 30.71 -63.26 41.96
N ALA A 16 30.21 -62.79 40.86
CA ALA A 16 29.00 -63.21 40.13
C ALA A 16 27.66 -62.85 40.78
N GLU A 17 26.90 -62.05 40.17
CA GLU A 17 25.54 -62.26 39.73
C GLU A 17 24.88 -60.94 39.27
N GLY A 18 24.48 -60.93 38.08
CA GLY A 18 23.19 -60.54 37.55
C GLY A 18 22.73 -59.08 37.65
N SER A 19 22.92 -58.32 36.57
CA SER A 19 21.84 -57.44 36.17
C SER A 19 21.88 -57.23 34.66
N ARG A 20 21.13 -58.04 33.94
CA ARG A 20 20.82 -57.80 32.52
C ARG A 20 19.57 -56.87 32.43
N TYR A 21 19.69 -55.64 32.80
CA TYR A 21 18.64 -54.67 32.55
C TYR A 21 19.33 -53.30 32.29
N CYS A 22 19.71 -53.02 31.09
CA CYS A 22 19.89 -51.59 30.67
C CYS A 22 20.34 -51.38 29.24
N CYS A 23 19.87 -52.17 28.25
CA CYS A 23 20.23 -51.85 26.87
C CYS A 23 19.03 -51.65 25.91
N TRP A 24 17.79 -51.83 26.40
CA TRP A 24 16.57 -51.69 25.57
C TRP A 24 15.84 -50.37 25.77
N SER A 25 16.09 -49.64 26.81
CA SER A 25 15.40 -48.36 27.09
C SER A 25 16.00 -47.17 26.33
N GLY A 26 17.26 -47.23 26.03
CA GLY A 26 17.96 -46.11 25.36
C GLY A 26 17.51 -45.85 23.94
N VAL A 27 17.20 -46.88 23.16
CA VAL A 27 16.76 -46.73 21.76
C VAL A 27 15.32 -46.22 21.72
N ARG A 28 14.45 -46.74 22.56
CA ARG A 28 13.04 -46.28 22.65
C ARG A 28 12.97 -44.82 23.15
N CYS A 29 13.82 -44.47 24.11
CA CYS A 29 13.87 -43.12 24.64
C CYS A 29 14.41 -42.11 23.55
N ARG A 30 15.42 -42.52 22.82
CA ARG A 30 15.91 -41.67 21.67
C ARG A 30 14.86 -41.54 20.57
N PHE A 31 14.15 -42.61 20.25
CA PHE A 31 13.05 -42.56 19.26
C PHE A 31 11.90 -41.68 19.74
N LEU A 32 11.52 -41.73 21.01
CA LEU A 32 10.49 -40.87 21.59
C LEU A 32 10.93 -39.41 21.61
N ILE A 33 12.16 -39.12 21.97
CA ILE A 33 12.72 -37.76 21.93
C ILE A 33 12.72 -37.24 20.47
N LEU A 34 13.11 -38.07 19.51
CA LEU A 34 13.14 -37.68 18.09
C LEU A 34 11.72 -37.45 17.56
N LEU A 35 10.73 -38.27 17.95
CA LEU A 35 9.33 -38.08 17.59
C LEU A 35 8.76 -36.79 18.21
N VAL A 36 9.08 -36.51 19.47
CA VAL A 36 8.61 -35.31 20.16
C VAL A 36 9.29 -34.05 19.54
N THR A 37 10.55 -34.12 19.19
CA THR A 37 11.24 -32.99 18.52
C THR A 37 10.71 -32.75 17.11
N VAL A 38 10.45 -33.81 16.34
CA VAL A 38 9.86 -33.71 15.00
C VAL A 38 8.42 -33.17 15.12
N ALA A 39 7.62 -33.66 16.05
CA ALA A 39 6.27 -33.15 16.31
C ALA A 39 6.29 -31.68 16.77
N ALA A 40 7.24 -31.29 17.60
CA ALA A 40 7.43 -29.91 18.02
C ALA A 40 7.84 -29.02 16.84
N ILE A 41 8.78 -29.48 16.01
CA ILE A 41 9.20 -28.75 14.82
C ILE A 41 8.02 -28.59 13.85
N LEU A 42 7.25 -29.65 13.61
CA LEU A 42 6.05 -29.60 12.74
C LEU A 42 4.96 -28.70 13.35
N PHE A 43 4.79 -28.75 14.67
CA PHE A 43 3.86 -27.87 15.38
C PHE A 43 4.28 -26.40 15.26
N PHE A 44 5.58 -26.11 15.51
CA PHE A 44 6.10 -24.73 15.42
C PHE A 44 6.14 -24.23 13.97
N THR A 45 6.44 -25.07 13.00
CA THR A 45 6.42 -24.67 11.58
C THR A 45 4.98 -24.44 11.09
N ASN A 46 4.04 -25.29 11.52
CA ASN A 46 2.61 -25.12 11.19
C ASN A 46 1.99 -23.93 11.92
N HIS A 47 2.40 -23.69 13.17
CA HIS A 47 1.90 -22.55 13.95
C HIS A 47 2.49 -21.21 13.48
N ARG A 48 3.75 -21.20 13.03
CA ARG A 48 4.36 -19.98 12.47
C ARG A 48 3.76 -19.58 11.11
N SER A 49 3.21 -20.52 10.35
CA SER A 49 2.52 -20.21 9.10
C SER A 49 1.10 -19.64 9.31
N ALA A 50 0.52 -19.78 10.51
CA ALA A 50 -0.86 -19.37 10.79
C ALA A 50 -0.99 -17.99 11.45
N GLU A 51 0.10 -17.40 11.94
CA GLU A 51 0.04 -16.18 12.77
C GLU A 51 0.57 -14.89 12.14
N CYS A 52 0.94 -14.91 10.86
CA CYS A 52 1.45 -13.71 10.21
C CYS A 52 0.50 -12.98 9.26
N UNK A 53 -0.76 -13.17 9.22
CA UNK A 53 -1.35 -12.61 8.56
C UNK A 53 -2.29 -12.13 9.22
N PRO A 54 -2.41 -10.94 9.26
CA PRO A 54 -3.59 -10.33 9.84
C PRO A 54 -4.86 -10.92 9.24
N ARG A 55 -5.91 -10.99 10.03
CA ARG A 55 -7.18 -11.67 9.67
C ARG A 55 -7.82 -11.12 8.39
N TRP A 56 -7.70 -9.82 8.13
CA TRP A 56 -8.14 -9.18 6.89
C TRP A 56 -7.36 -9.70 5.67
N TRP A 57 -6.14 -10.13 5.88
CA TRP A 57 -5.27 -10.74 4.86
C TRP A 57 -5.83 -12.08 4.36
N ALA A 58 -6.39 -12.87 5.27
CA ALA A 58 -7.05 -14.14 4.95
C ALA A 58 -8.41 -13.90 4.27
N GLU A 59 -9.15 -12.88 4.67
CA GLU A 59 -10.43 -12.50 4.03
C GLU A 59 -10.24 -11.95 2.61
N TYR A 60 -9.17 -11.19 2.39
CA TYR A 60 -8.82 -10.68 1.06
C TYR A 60 -8.42 -11.78 0.08
N HIS A 61 -7.91 -12.91 0.58
CA HIS A 61 -7.47 -14.05 -0.24
C HIS A 61 -8.43 -15.24 -0.24
N GLY A 62 -9.39 -15.29 0.67
CA GLY A 62 -10.30 -16.42 0.85
C GLY A 62 -11.51 -16.45 -0.07
N ARG A 63 -11.82 -15.35 -0.76
CA ARG A 63 -12.91 -15.31 -1.74
C ARG A 63 -12.39 -15.49 -3.17
N SER A 64 -11.84 -16.66 -3.44
CA SER A 64 -11.71 -17.15 -4.82
C SER A 64 -13.06 -17.70 -5.23
N VAL A 65 -13.84 -16.91 -5.91
CA VAL A 65 -15.11 -17.35 -6.48
C VAL A 65 -14.82 -18.34 -7.62
N ASN A 66 -15.24 -19.56 -7.45
CA ASN A 66 -15.36 -20.54 -8.53
C ASN A 66 -16.44 -20.04 -9.50
N THR A 67 -16.07 -19.27 -10.49
CA THR A 67 -16.94 -19.01 -11.63
C THR A 67 -16.64 -20.03 -12.71
N SER A 68 -17.51 -21.03 -12.80
CA SER A 68 -17.57 -21.91 -13.96
C SER A 68 -18.02 -21.06 -15.15
N ARG A 69 -17.14 -20.86 -16.10
CA ARG A 69 -17.44 -20.16 -17.36
C ARG A 69 -18.19 -21.08 -18.28
N GLU A 70 -19.44 -20.77 -18.57
CA GLU A 70 -20.08 -21.23 -19.81
C GLU A 70 -19.62 -20.32 -20.95
N VAL A 71 -18.91 -20.91 -21.90
CA VAL A 71 -18.47 -20.21 -23.11
C VAL A 71 -19.62 -20.30 -24.13
N VAL A 72 -20.32 -19.21 -24.36
CA VAL A 72 -21.23 -19.07 -25.50
C VAL A 72 -20.41 -18.48 -26.65
N SER A 73 -20.12 -19.31 -27.66
CA SER A 73 -19.44 -18.87 -28.88
C SER A 73 -20.46 -18.24 -29.83
N LEU A 74 -20.30 -16.95 -30.11
CA LEU A 74 -21.01 -16.30 -31.21
C LEU A 74 -20.03 -16.05 -32.36
N ASN A 75 -20.32 -16.71 -33.48
CA ASN A 75 -19.60 -16.52 -34.75
C ASN A 75 -20.03 -15.23 -35.43
N PHE A 76 -19.07 -14.38 -35.77
CA PHE A 76 -19.29 -13.25 -36.66
C PHE A 76 -18.41 -13.40 -37.90
N THR A 77 -19.05 -13.45 -39.05
CA THR A 77 -18.41 -13.44 -40.37
C THR A 77 -18.41 -12.05 -40.99
N ASP A 78 -17.28 -11.69 -41.48
CA ASP A 78 -16.89 -10.74 -42.54
C ASP A 78 -17.74 -9.50 -42.86
N PHE A 79 -17.04 -8.34 -42.72
CA PHE A 79 -17.17 -7.27 -43.70
C PHE A 79 -15.87 -6.47 -43.78
N THR A 80 -15.28 -6.44 -44.96
CA THR A 80 -14.14 -5.59 -45.32
C THR A 80 -14.63 -4.27 -45.92
N ILE A 81 -14.05 -3.15 -45.52
CA ILE A 81 -14.08 -1.92 -46.33
C ILE A 81 -12.76 -1.17 -46.20
N ASP A 82 -12.26 -0.70 -47.30
CA ASP A 82 -10.96 -0.09 -47.54
C ASP A 82 -10.75 1.29 -46.93
N ALA A 83 -9.49 1.59 -46.69
CA ALA A 83 -8.96 2.83 -46.17
C ALA A 83 -8.84 3.92 -47.25
N HIS A 84 -9.01 5.15 -46.86
CA HIS A 84 -8.29 6.27 -47.45
C HIS A 84 -7.97 7.39 -46.43
N GLU A 85 -6.73 7.83 -46.52
CA GLU A 85 -6.07 8.90 -45.71
C GLU A 85 -6.77 10.25 -45.79
N THR A 86 -6.68 11.05 -44.72
CA THR A 86 -5.92 12.31 -44.71
C THR A 86 -6.09 13.12 -43.42
N ALA A 87 -4.95 13.63 -42.97
CA ALA A 87 -4.66 14.93 -42.34
C ALA A 87 -5.04 15.19 -40.88
N SER A 88 -4.00 15.23 -40.09
CA SER A 88 -3.73 15.89 -38.84
C SER A 88 -4.17 17.35 -38.78
N ALA A 89 -4.76 17.79 -37.69
CA ALA A 89 -4.47 19.06 -37.03
C ALA A 89 -5.30 19.27 -35.74
N ASN A 90 -4.61 19.51 -34.66
CA ASN A 90 -4.98 20.26 -33.44
C ASN A 90 -6.35 20.04 -32.79
N SER A 91 -6.41 19.06 -31.89
CA SER A 91 -7.57 18.89 -31.03
C SER A 91 -7.38 19.38 -29.57
N THR A 92 -6.20 19.92 -29.24
CA THR A 92 -5.83 20.20 -27.85
C THR A 92 -6.48 21.48 -27.29
N ASP A 93 -6.75 22.47 -28.15
CA ASP A 93 -7.26 23.77 -27.69
C ASP A 93 -8.79 23.82 -27.49
N ARG A 94 -9.53 22.90 -28.10
CA ARG A 94 -11.00 22.86 -27.92
C ARG A 94 -11.47 22.20 -26.64
N GLN A 95 -10.69 21.28 -26.11
CA GLN A 95 -11.07 20.55 -24.89
C GLN A 95 -10.93 21.39 -23.62
N THR A 96 -9.91 22.26 -23.56
CA THR A 96 -9.69 23.12 -22.40
C THR A 96 -10.79 24.20 -22.27
N SER A 97 -11.35 24.67 -23.38
CA SER A 97 -12.40 25.69 -23.36
C SER A 97 -13.77 25.09 -22.94
N LEU A 98 -14.03 23.83 -23.26
CA LEU A 98 -15.31 23.19 -22.89
C LEU A 98 -15.35 22.86 -21.39
N ILE A 99 -14.24 22.43 -20.83
CA ILE A 99 -14.14 22.12 -19.40
C ILE A 99 -14.30 23.40 -18.56
N HIS A 100 -13.73 24.51 -19.04
CA HIS A 100 -13.86 25.82 -18.36
C HIS A 100 -15.32 26.37 -18.42
N SER A 101 -16.00 26.19 -19.54
CA SER A 101 -17.38 26.65 -19.68
C SER A 101 -18.39 25.82 -18.84
N THR A 102 -18.12 24.53 -18.67
CA THR A 102 -18.96 23.65 -17.85
C THR A 102 -18.79 23.96 -16.35
N GLN A 103 -17.57 24.27 -15.92
CA GLN A 103 -17.30 24.67 -14.53
C GLN A 103 -17.90 26.05 -14.19
N GLN A 104 -17.94 26.98 -15.16
CA GLN A 104 -18.59 28.28 -14.96
C GLN A 104 -20.14 28.18 -14.93
N ALA A 105 -20.72 27.26 -15.69
CA ALA A 105 -22.14 27.04 -15.69
C ALA A 105 -22.64 26.45 -14.35
N ILE A 106 -21.86 25.63 -13.72
CA ILE A 106 -22.16 25.06 -12.40
C ILE A 106 -22.06 26.13 -11.28
N LYS A 107 -21.14 27.09 -11.41
CA LYS A 107 -21.01 28.19 -10.43
C LYS A 107 -22.11 29.25 -10.53
N LEU A 108 -22.70 29.45 -11.71
CA LEU A 108 -23.75 30.46 -11.92
C LEU A 108 -25.16 30.02 -11.45
N ASN A 109 -25.40 28.72 -11.33
CA ASN A 109 -26.70 28.21 -10.92
C ASN A 109 -26.90 28.15 -9.39
N THR A 110 -25.88 28.52 -8.60
CA THR A 110 -26.03 28.50 -7.15
C THR A 110 -26.48 29.84 -6.53
N THR A 111 -26.67 30.87 -7.33
CA THR A 111 -26.94 32.24 -6.81
C THR A 111 -28.30 32.86 -7.15
N HIS A 112 -29.23 32.17 -7.79
CA HIS A 112 -30.55 32.77 -8.04
C HIS A 112 -31.76 31.88 -7.67
N ASN A 113 -32.54 32.44 -6.82
CA ASN A 113 -33.80 32.12 -6.17
C ASN A 113 -34.94 31.52 -6.99
N GLU A 114 -35.65 30.67 -6.27
CA GLU A 114 -37.14 30.50 -6.27
C GLU A 114 -37.94 30.89 -7.50
N THR A 115 -38.36 29.93 -8.24
CA THR A 115 -39.77 29.65 -8.60
C THR A 115 -39.84 28.40 -9.52
N SER A 116 -40.73 27.52 -9.07
CA SER A 116 -41.29 26.34 -9.71
C SER A 116 -40.92 26.05 -11.18
N SER A 117 -40.22 24.98 -11.40
CA SER A 117 -40.50 24.00 -12.46
C SER A 117 -39.64 22.74 -12.19
N VAL A 118 -40.26 21.62 -12.44
CA VAL A 118 -39.66 20.28 -12.26
C VAL A 118 -38.38 20.16 -13.10
N THR A 119 -37.25 20.41 -12.48
CA THR A 119 -35.95 20.04 -13.06
C THR A 119 -35.62 18.67 -12.50
N SER A 120 -35.67 17.65 -13.33
CA SER A 120 -35.21 16.34 -12.97
C SER A 120 -33.75 16.47 -12.52
N ALA A 121 -33.48 16.14 -11.27
CA ALA A 121 -32.12 16.10 -10.74
C ALA A 121 -31.36 15.02 -11.49
N LEU A 122 -30.46 15.43 -12.37
CA LEU A 122 -29.48 14.52 -12.99
C LEU A 122 -28.70 13.85 -11.87
N THR A 123 -28.79 12.56 -11.79
CA THR A 123 -28.02 11.81 -10.80
C THR A 123 -26.55 11.90 -11.14
N ILE A 124 -25.69 11.74 -10.14
CA ILE A 124 -24.23 11.68 -10.34
C ILE A 124 -23.89 10.58 -11.35
N THR A 125 -24.69 9.52 -11.39
CA THR A 125 -24.59 8.44 -12.38
C THR A 125 -24.81 8.97 -13.80
N ASP A 126 -25.75 9.89 -14.00
CA ASP A 126 -26.01 10.50 -15.32
C ASP A 126 -24.84 11.38 -15.75
N LEU A 127 -24.24 12.15 -14.83
CA LEU A 127 -23.06 12.97 -15.08
C LEU A 127 -21.84 12.11 -15.43
N ILE A 128 -21.62 11.01 -14.71
CA ILE A 128 -20.53 10.06 -15.00
C ILE A 128 -20.77 9.40 -16.37
N THR A 129 -22.03 9.07 -16.68
CA THR A 129 -22.39 8.45 -17.97
C THR A 129 -22.21 9.46 -19.11
N GLU A 130 -22.57 10.72 -18.88
CA GLU A 130 -22.44 11.77 -19.89
C GLU A 130 -20.97 12.14 -20.16
N VAL A 131 -20.14 12.21 -19.12
CA VAL A 131 -18.68 12.40 -19.24
C VAL A 131 -18.03 11.21 -19.97
N LYS A 132 -18.50 10.01 -19.74
CA LYS A 132 -18.02 8.80 -20.45
C LYS A 132 -18.48 8.76 -21.91
N ALA A 133 -19.66 9.27 -22.23
CA ALA A 133 -20.21 9.29 -23.61
C ALA A 133 -19.46 10.26 -24.54
N VAL A 134 -18.79 11.29 -23.98
CA VAL A 134 -18.02 12.26 -24.77
C VAL A 134 -16.62 11.74 -25.10
N ARG A 135 -16.15 10.69 -24.40
CA ARG A 135 -14.90 10.00 -24.78
C ARG A 135 -15.10 9.21 -26.08
N ALA A 136 -14.33 9.56 -27.10
CA ALA A 136 -14.20 8.72 -28.31
C ALA A 136 -13.94 7.26 -27.90
N THR A 137 -14.59 6.31 -28.58
CA THR A 137 -14.41 4.88 -28.30
C THR A 137 -12.92 4.58 -28.12
N PRO A 138 -12.52 4.16 -26.92
CA PRO A 138 -11.10 3.87 -26.71
C PRO A 138 -10.65 2.75 -27.64
N PRO A 139 -9.40 2.77 -28.10
CA PRO A 139 -8.86 1.67 -28.89
C PRO A 139 -9.05 0.34 -28.12
N PRO A 140 -9.15 -0.80 -28.82
CA PRO A 140 -9.36 -2.08 -28.17
C PRO A 140 -8.32 -2.30 -27.07
N TYR A 141 -8.81 -2.61 -25.91
CA TYR A 141 -7.96 -2.71 -24.72
C TYR A 141 -6.92 -3.83 -24.83
N UNK A 142 -5.86 -3.57 -24.87
CA UNK A 142 -4.97 -4.40 -24.92
C UNK A 142 -4.45 -4.56 -23.70
N SER A 143 -4.64 -5.52 -23.12
CA SER A 143 -4.10 -5.82 -21.83
C SER A 143 -2.57 -5.77 -21.81
N PRO A 144 -1.99 -5.04 -20.92
CA PRO A 144 -0.52 -5.01 -20.80
C PRO A 144 0.06 -6.36 -20.35
N GLY A 145 -0.78 -7.32 -20.01
CA GLY A 145 -0.39 -8.62 -19.48
C GLY A 145 -0.49 -8.68 -17.96
N PRO A 146 -0.38 -9.87 -17.36
CA PRO A 146 -0.71 -10.05 -15.94
C PRO A 146 0.29 -9.44 -14.95
N TYR A 147 1.43 -8.93 -15.42
CA TYR A 147 2.51 -8.40 -14.58
C TYR A 147 2.76 -6.91 -14.79
N HIS A 148 2.09 -6.34 -15.77
CA HIS A 148 2.13 -4.91 -16.05
C HIS A 148 0.76 -4.31 -15.75
N VAL A 149 0.73 -3.00 -15.55
CA VAL A 149 -0.52 -2.26 -15.35
C VAL A 149 -0.66 -1.19 -16.42
N GLU A 150 -1.90 -0.76 -16.65
CA GLU A 150 -2.23 0.25 -17.63
C GLU A 150 -1.89 1.65 -17.10
N TYR A 151 -0.58 1.95 -17.12
CA TYR A 151 -0.08 3.25 -16.71
C TYR A 151 1.21 3.55 -17.51
N PRO A 152 1.40 4.78 -18.03
CA PRO A 152 0.49 5.93 -17.92
C PRO A 152 -0.80 5.76 -18.74
N SER A 153 -1.88 6.27 -18.20
CA SER A 153 -3.19 6.34 -18.83
C SER A 153 -3.96 7.52 -18.21
N GLU A 154 -5.01 7.99 -18.86
CA GLU A 154 -5.83 9.07 -18.32
C GLU A 154 -6.79 8.50 -17.28
N TYR A 155 -6.62 8.91 -16.03
CA TYR A 155 -7.53 8.61 -14.92
C TYR A 155 -8.16 9.90 -14.41
N ILE A 156 -9.46 9.88 -14.15
CA ILE A 156 -10.19 11.05 -13.66
C ILE A 156 -10.56 10.88 -12.19
N PHE A 157 -10.57 11.98 -11.46
CA PHE A 157 -11.03 11.99 -10.07
C PHE A 157 -12.56 12.16 -10.04
N ILE A 158 -13.22 11.19 -9.42
CA ILE A 158 -14.65 11.16 -9.16
C ILE A 158 -14.96 11.95 -7.87
N LEU A 159 -14.09 11.79 -6.87
CA LEU A 159 -14.08 12.61 -5.65
C LEU A 159 -12.71 13.31 -5.58
N ASP A 160 -12.73 14.61 -5.33
CA ASP A 160 -11.54 15.46 -5.30
C ASP A 160 -11.68 16.54 -4.22
N GLU A 161 -10.57 16.92 -3.62
CA GLU A 161 -10.49 17.94 -2.56
C GLU A 161 -9.38 18.98 -2.92
N PRO A 162 -9.49 19.65 -4.08
CA PRO A 162 -8.37 20.46 -4.61
C PRO A 162 -8.04 21.69 -3.75
N GLU A 163 -9.01 22.24 -3.04
CA GLU A 163 -8.82 23.49 -2.28
C GLU A 163 -8.06 23.28 -0.99
N LYS A 164 -8.13 22.09 -0.40
CA LYS A 164 -7.54 21.81 0.92
C LYS A 164 -6.01 21.90 0.98
N CYS A 165 -5.34 21.73 -0.16
CA CYS A 165 -3.90 21.95 -0.26
C CYS A 165 -3.54 23.34 -0.76
N ARG A 166 -4.39 23.90 -1.63
CA ARG A 166 -4.11 25.18 -2.30
C ARG A 166 -4.13 26.36 -1.34
N GLU A 167 -5.07 26.35 -0.38
CA GLU A 167 -5.29 27.46 0.54
C GLU A 167 -4.29 27.54 1.69
N GLN A 168 -3.67 26.44 2.07
CA GLN A 168 -2.99 26.32 3.35
C GLN A 168 -1.50 25.90 3.29
N ASN A 169 -0.99 25.51 2.12
CA ASN A 169 0.43 25.13 1.93
C ASN A 169 0.93 24.18 3.03
N PRO A 170 0.35 22.99 3.23
CA PRO A 170 0.69 22.13 4.36
C PRO A 170 2.17 21.72 4.34
N PHE A 171 2.74 21.55 5.52
CA PHE A 171 4.10 21.01 5.66
C PHE A 171 4.15 19.52 5.29
N LEU A 172 3.11 18.78 5.68
CA LEU A 172 3.05 17.33 5.45
C LEU A 172 1.65 16.94 4.97
N VAL A 173 1.60 16.17 3.90
CA VAL A 173 0.36 15.54 3.41
C VAL A 173 0.45 14.03 3.64
N LEU A 174 -0.48 13.48 4.41
CA LEU A 174 -0.62 12.05 4.64
C LEU A 174 -1.59 11.48 3.60
N MET A 175 -1.11 10.57 2.77
CA MET A 175 -1.87 9.91 1.71
C MET A 175 -2.05 8.44 2.08
N VAL A 176 -3.29 8.04 2.34
CA VAL A 176 -3.60 6.70 2.84
C VAL A 176 -4.41 5.93 1.78
N PRO A 177 -3.78 5.04 1.01
CA PRO A 177 -4.53 4.18 0.08
C PRO A 177 -5.35 3.16 0.87
N VAL A 178 -6.65 3.16 0.64
CA VAL A 178 -7.61 2.26 1.34
C VAL A 178 -8.63 1.77 0.32
N ALA A 179 -9.04 0.51 0.42
CA ALA A 179 -10.10 -0.02 -0.43
C ALA A 179 -11.46 0.63 -0.07
N PRO A 180 -12.36 0.85 -1.07
CA PRO A 180 -13.65 1.51 -0.82
C PRO A 180 -14.46 0.89 0.32
N TYR A 181 -14.48 -0.44 0.43
CA TYR A 181 -15.26 -1.16 1.45
C TYR A 181 -14.69 -1.01 2.86
N ASN A 182 -13.44 -0.54 3.03
CA ASN A 182 -12.75 -0.58 4.33
C ASN A 182 -12.90 0.74 5.09
N ARG A 183 -14.16 1.17 5.35
CA ARG A 183 -14.47 2.37 6.13
C ARG A 183 -13.89 2.31 7.54
N ASP A 184 -13.95 1.13 8.19
CA ASP A 184 -13.46 0.95 9.57
C ASP A 184 -11.97 1.33 9.69
N ALA A 185 -11.15 0.99 8.70
CA ALA A 185 -9.74 1.38 8.68
C ALA A 185 -9.58 2.91 8.54
N ARG A 186 -10.42 3.55 7.71
CA ARG A 186 -10.40 5.01 7.59
C ARG A 186 -10.80 5.70 8.90
N GLU A 187 -11.86 5.19 9.56
CA GLU A 187 -12.28 5.73 10.87
C GLU A 187 -11.20 5.54 11.95
N ALA A 188 -10.52 4.40 11.93
CA ALA A 188 -9.40 4.16 12.85
C ALA A 188 -8.28 5.17 12.63
N VAL A 189 -7.94 5.45 11.38
CA VAL A 189 -6.93 6.47 11.05
C VAL A 189 -7.41 7.86 11.49
N ARG A 190 -8.65 8.25 11.17
CA ARG A 190 -9.21 9.55 11.56
C ARG A 190 -9.20 9.77 13.07
N SER A 191 -9.48 8.71 13.83
CA SER A 191 -9.55 8.78 15.31
C SER A 191 -8.18 8.62 16.00
N THR A 192 -7.13 8.31 15.24
CA THR A 192 -5.78 8.13 15.76
C THR A 192 -4.82 9.15 15.10
N TRP A 193 -3.75 8.70 14.53
CA TRP A 193 -2.70 9.56 13.96
C TRP A 193 -3.19 10.51 12.85
N GLY A 194 -4.28 10.19 12.19
CA GLY A 194 -4.91 11.06 11.21
C GLY A 194 -5.65 12.26 11.81
N SER A 195 -5.85 12.30 13.14
CA SER A 195 -6.43 13.44 13.85
C SER A 195 -5.44 14.60 14.01
N GLU A 196 -4.16 14.36 13.87
CA GLU A 196 -3.08 15.32 14.06
C GLU A 196 -3.02 16.34 12.91
N ARG A 197 -3.70 17.49 13.08
CA ARG A 197 -3.78 18.54 12.05
C ARG A 197 -2.68 19.57 12.15
N GLN A 198 -2.04 19.69 13.31
CA GLN A 198 -0.94 20.62 13.55
C GLN A 198 0.06 20.01 14.53
N VAL A 199 1.30 19.83 14.13
CA VAL A 199 2.35 19.15 14.91
C VAL A 199 3.62 20.01 14.84
N LEU A 200 4.17 20.35 16.00
CA LEU A 200 5.36 21.21 16.12
C LEU A 200 5.22 22.53 15.31
N GLY A 201 4.01 23.10 15.31
CA GLY A 201 3.71 24.32 14.56
C GLY A 201 3.63 24.12 13.04
N LYS A 202 3.60 22.86 12.58
CA LYS A 202 3.53 22.51 11.15
C LYS A 202 2.17 21.93 10.82
N GLU A 203 1.58 22.38 9.72
CA GLU A 203 0.29 21.92 9.27
C GLU A 203 0.41 20.53 8.63
N VAL A 204 -0.50 19.64 9.00
CA VAL A 204 -0.60 18.26 8.47
C VAL A 204 -1.99 18.07 7.86
N ARG A 205 -2.04 17.52 6.65
CA ARG A 205 -3.29 17.19 5.95
C ARG A 205 -3.37 15.69 5.73
N LEU A 206 -4.58 15.15 5.84
CA LEU A 206 -4.87 13.74 5.63
C LEU A 206 -5.84 13.60 4.45
N PHE A 207 -5.52 12.65 3.56
CA PHE A 207 -6.43 12.20 2.50
C PHE A 207 -6.39 10.69 2.37
N PHE A 208 -7.53 10.09 2.09
CA PHE A 208 -7.66 8.67 1.74
C PHE A 208 -7.83 8.55 0.23
N LEU A 209 -7.05 7.67 -0.39
CA LEU A 209 -7.11 7.45 -1.84
C LEU A 209 -7.77 6.11 -2.14
N LEU A 210 -8.83 6.16 -2.93
CA LEU A 210 -9.66 5.03 -3.33
C LEU A 210 -9.70 4.91 -4.86
N GLY A 211 -9.89 3.68 -5.35
CA GLY A 211 -10.37 3.42 -6.70
C GLY A 211 -11.86 3.12 -6.66
N LEU A 212 -12.40 2.66 -7.79
CA LEU A 212 -13.79 2.20 -7.89
C LEU A 212 -13.94 0.83 -7.22
N PRO A 213 -15.04 0.62 -6.51
CA PRO A 213 -15.35 -0.72 -6.03
C PRO A 213 -15.64 -1.69 -7.18
N SER A 214 -15.53 -2.97 -6.91
CA SER A 214 -15.85 -4.02 -7.87
C SER A 214 -16.64 -5.13 -7.17
N GLY A 215 -17.47 -5.86 -7.93
CA GLY A 215 -18.29 -6.95 -7.40
C GLY A 215 -19.78 -6.63 -7.42
N GLU A 216 -20.56 -7.45 -6.74
CA GLU A 216 -22.04 -7.45 -6.85
C GLU A 216 -22.72 -6.24 -6.18
N GLU A 217 -22.14 -5.69 -5.12
CA GLU A 217 -22.72 -4.58 -4.34
C GLU A 217 -22.05 -3.23 -4.65
N THR A 218 -21.51 -3.08 -5.86
CA THR A 218 -20.72 -1.90 -6.26
C THR A 218 -21.49 -0.60 -6.10
N GLU A 219 -22.75 -0.53 -6.51
CA GLU A 219 -23.58 0.68 -6.45
C GLU A 219 -23.84 1.11 -5.01
N GLN A 220 -24.26 0.17 -4.15
CA GLN A 220 -24.53 0.43 -2.73
C GLN A 220 -23.25 0.88 -2.00
N LEU A 221 -22.12 0.27 -2.32
CA LEU A 221 -20.84 0.65 -1.72
C LEU A 221 -20.40 2.03 -2.19
N GLN A 222 -20.62 2.34 -3.48
CA GLN A 222 -20.31 3.67 -4.01
C GLN A 222 -21.16 4.75 -3.34
N GLU A 223 -22.46 4.50 -3.10
CA GLU A 223 -23.32 5.42 -2.33
C GLU A 223 -22.77 5.69 -0.93
N LYS A 224 -22.32 4.64 -0.24
CA LYS A 224 -21.70 4.79 1.09
C LYS A 224 -20.42 5.63 1.04
N VAL A 225 -19.59 5.45 0.01
CA VAL A 225 -18.38 6.24 -0.21
C VAL A 225 -18.73 7.72 -0.47
N LEU A 226 -19.74 7.97 -1.29
CA LEU A 226 -20.24 9.35 -1.56
C LEU A 226 -20.74 10.03 -0.29
N GLN A 227 -21.48 9.29 0.54
CA GLN A 227 -21.97 9.81 1.82
C GLN A 227 -20.80 10.12 2.77
N GLU A 228 -19.85 9.22 2.88
CA GLU A 228 -18.63 9.41 3.71
C GLU A 228 -17.84 10.64 3.23
N SER A 229 -17.71 10.82 1.92
CA SER A 229 -17.02 11.99 1.35
C SER A 229 -17.69 13.31 1.78
N LYS A 230 -19.02 13.36 1.77
CA LYS A 230 -19.77 14.55 2.24
C LYS A 230 -19.55 14.81 3.73
N GLU A 231 -19.45 13.75 4.54
CA GLU A 231 -19.27 13.84 6.00
C GLU A 231 -17.87 14.34 6.37
N HIS A 232 -16.82 13.83 5.73
CA HIS A 232 -15.45 14.03 6.15
C HIS A 232 -14.63 14.93 5.23
N GLN A 233 -14.95 14.97 3.94
CA GLN A 233 -14.23 15.80 2.94
C GLN A 233 -12.73 15.49 2.93
N ASP A 234 -12.38 14.21 2.99
CA ASP A 234 -10.98 13.73 3.00
C ASP A 234 -10.76 12.55 2.04
N LEU A 235 -11.77 12.28 1.17
CA LEU A 235 -11.67 11.18 0.21
C LEU A 235 -11.30 11.70 -1.18
N LEU A 236 -10.32 11.06 -1.77
CA LEU A 236 -9.96 11.18 -3.18
C LEU A 236 -10.31 9.84 -3.83
N GLN A 237 -11.13 9.85 -4.88
CA GLN A 237 -11.47 8.63 -5.60
C GLN A 237 -11.27 8.81 -7.09
N SER A 238 -10.58 7.86 -7.73
CA SER A 238 -10.34 7.87 -9.16
C SER A 238 -10.97 6.66 -9.84
N ASP A 239 -11.14 6.71 -11.15
CA ASP A 239 -11.95 5.77 -11.93
C ASP A 239 -11.27 4.44 -12.28
N PHE A 240 -10.09 4.15 -11.74
CA PHE A 240 -9.49 2.81 -11.84
C PHE A 240 -10.18 1.83 -10.88
N ILE A 241 -10.23 0.55 -11.24
CA ILE A 241 -10.79 -0.50 -10.36
C ILE A 241 -9.82 -0.78 -9.20
N ASP A 242 -10.30 -0.62 -7.96
CA ASP A 242 -9.49 -0.83 -6.75
C ASP A 242 -9.20 -2.32 -6.59
N SER A 243 -7.94 -2.67 -6.71
CA SER A 243 -7.47 -4.05 -6.55
C SER A 243 -5.98 -4.09 -6.22
N TYR A 244 -5.53 -5.21 -5.69
CA TYR A 244 -4.10 -5.41 -5.40
C TYR A 244 -3.22 -5.23 -6.64
N LYS A 245 -3.72 -5.63 -7.81
CA LYS A 245 -2.95 -5.53 -9.07
C LYS A 245 -2.89 -4.09 -9.61
N ASN A 246 -3.75 -3.22 -9.12
CA ASN A 246 -3.81 -1.82 -9.53
C ASN A 246 -3.21 -0.84 -8.51
N LEU A 247 -2.46 -1.34 -7.52
CA LEU A 247 -1.78 -0.48 -6.52
C LEU A 247 -0.78 0.47 -7.17
N THR A 248 -0.12 0.05 -8.24
CA THR A 248 0.76 0.94 -9.01
C THR A 248 -0.01 2.08 -9.66
N ILE A 249 -1.19 1.79 -10.25
CA ILE A 249 -2.09 2.83 -10.78
C ILE A 249 -2.48 3.78 -9.64
N LYS A 250 -2.95 3.22 -8.53
CA LYS A 250 -3.37 3.98 -7.34
C LYS A 250 -2.27 4.94 -6.87
N THR A 251 -1.03 4.46 -6.77
CA THR A 251 0.11 5.29 -6.35
C THR A 251 0.47 6.36 -7.38
N MET A 252 0.43 6.03 -8.67
CA MET A 252 0.76 7.02 -9.70
C MET A 252 -0.31 8.10 -9.82
N VAL A 253 -1.59 7.75 -9.67
CA VAL A 253 -2.71 8.71 -9.57
C VAL A 253 -2.51 9.62 -8.33
N MET A 254 -2.05 9.06 -7.20
CA MET A 254 -1.66 9.85 -6.03
C MET A 254 -0.56 10.87 -6.37
N MET A 255 0.47 10.44 -7.12
CA MET A 255 1.57 11.33 -7.52
C MET A 255 1.06 12.45 -8.44
N GLU A 256 0.15 12.14 -9.37
CA GLU A 256 -0.48 13.13 -10.24
C GLU A 256 -1.28 14.16 -9.43
N TRP A 257 -2.07 13.68 -8.46
CA TRP A 257 -2.86 14.55 -7.59
C TRP A 257 -1.95 15.47 -6.77
N LEU A 258 -0.93 14.92 -6.13
CA LEU A 258 0.00 15.72 -5.32
C LEU A 258 0.71 16.79 -6.16
N SER A 259 1.16 16.42 -7.35
CA SER A 259 1.88 17.36 -8.23
C SER A 259 1.00 18.50 -8.75
N SER A 260 -0.31 18.25 -8.91
CA SER A 260 -1.25 19.24 -9.47
C SER A 260 -2.05 20.00 -8.43
N ARG A 261 -2.43 19.36 -7.30
CA ARG A 261 -3.31 19.94 -6.29
C ARG A 261 -2.57 20.43 -5.05
N CYS A 262 -1.38 19.84 -4.74
CA CYS A 262 -0.58 20.17 -3.54
C CYS A 262 0.86 20.62 -3.88
N PRO A 263 1.11 21.41 -4.92
CA PRO A 263 2.48 21.67 -5.36
C PRO A 263 3.33 22.42 -4.31
N ASN A 264 2.70 23.11 -3.38
CA ASN A 264 3.38 23.94 -2.38
C ASN A 264 3.58 23.22 -1.04
N ALA A 265 3.09 21.99 -0.88
CA ALA A 265 3.39 21.21 0.32
C ALA A 265 4.89 20.87 0.36
N SER A 266 5.45 20.74 1.57
CA SER A 266 6.89 20.43 1.70
C SER A 266 7.16 18.95 1.49
N TYR A 267 6.35 18.10 2.13
CA TYR A 267 6.50 16.64 2.10
C TYR A 267 5.14 15.98 1.95
N ALA A 268 5.14 14.78 1.39
CA ALA A 268 3.99 13.87 1.47
C ALA A 268 4.47 12.51 1.97
N MET A 269 3.60 11.79 2.67
CA MET A 269 3.84 10.40 3.08
C MET A 269 2.71 9.53 2.58
N LYS A 270 3.05 8.51 1.79
CA LYS A 270 2.13 7.39 1.54
C LYS A 270 2.28 6.44 2.72
N ILE A 271 1.17 6.05 3.34
CA ILE A 271 1.20 5.13 4.47
C ILE A 271 -0.06 4.26 4.46
N ASP A 272 0.10 2.97 4.68
CA ASP A 272 -1.01 2.02 4.71
C ASP A 272 -1.86 2.21 5.99
N SER A 273 -3.16 1.95 5.88
CA SER A 273 -4.13 2.18 6.96
C SER A 273 -3.95 1.26 8.16
N ASP A 274 -3.23 0.15 8.00
CA ASP A 274 -2.93 -0.81 9.07
C ASP A 274 -1.60 -0.52 9.78
N MET A 275 -1.07 0.69 9.56
CA MET A 275 0.15 1.17 10.23
C MET A 275 -0.19 2.05 11.42
N PHE A 276 0.59 1.95 12.48
CA PHE A 276 0.72 2.99 13.50
C PHE A 276 1.69 4.06 12.98
N LEU A 277 1.37 5.32 13.17
CA LEU A 277 2.23 6.45 12.79
C LEU A 277 2.38 7.42 13.98
N ASN A 278 3.62 7.72 14.33
CA ASN A 278 3.93 8.81 15.27
C ASN A 278 4.24 10.07 14.44
N VAL A 279 3.22 10.89 14.25
CA VAL A 279 3.32 12.10 13.40
C VAL A 279 4.31 13.10 14.00
N ASN A 280 4.40 13.17 15.33
CA ASN A 280 5.34 14.07 16.01
C ASN A 280 6.80 13.71 15.68
N THR A 281 7.15 12.42 15.82
CA THR A 281 8.50 11.92 15.46
C THR A 281 8.80 12.11 13.98
N LEU A 282 7.79 11.86 13.11
CA LEU A 282 7.92 12.07 11.67
C LEU A 282 8.19 13.55 11.33
N VAL A 283 7.38 14.48 11.85
CA VAL A 283 7.55 15.91 11.57
C VAL A 283 8.91 16.38 12.10
N ASN A 284 9.30 15.96 13.30
CA ASN A 284 10.61 16.31 13.86
C ASN A 284 11.77 15.86 12.96
N MET A 285 11.70 14.65 12.40
CA MET A 285 12.70 14.17 11.41
C MET A 285 12.69 15.06 10.16
N LEU A 286 11.50 15.40 9.65
CA LEU A 286 11.34 16.16 8.41
C LEU A 286 11.81 17.63 8.53
N LEU A 287 11.81 18.21 9.73
CA LEU A 287 12.35 19.56 9.95
C LEU A 287 13.84 19.65 9.55
N HIS A 288 14.55 18.54 9.64
CA HIS A 288 15.99 18.45 9.36
C HIS A 288 16.31 17.69 8.06
N ALA A 289 15.29 17.22 7.33
CA ALA A 289 15.44 16.40 6.12
C ALA A 289 15.73 17.26 4.88
N PRO A 290 16.30 16.66 3.83
CA PRO A 290 16.48 17.35 2.54
C PRO A 290 15.15 17.87 1.98
N LYS A 291 15.23 18.98 1.22
CA LYS A 291 14.05 19.68 0.69
C LYS A 291 13.75 19.32 -0.77
N GLN A 292 14.59 18.53 -1.41
CA GLN A 292 14.45 18.11 -2.82
C GLN A 292 15.03 16.72 -3.04
N ASN A 293 14.47 15.99 -4.00
CA ASN A 293 14.94 14.66 -4.43
C ASN A 293 15.07 13.67 -3.28
N TYR A 294 14.19 13.76 -2.31
CA TYR A 294 14.28 12.96 -1.09
C TYR A 294 13.08 12.02 -0.97
N MET A 295 13.37 10.76 -0.73
CA MET A 295 12.38 9.74 -0.35
C MET A 295 13.04 8.84 0.68
N THR A 296 12.35 8.59 1.80
CA THR A 296 12.81 7.71 2.86
C THR A 296 11.66 6.89 3.44
N GLY A 297 12.02 5.88 4.19
CA GLY A 297 11.16 4.89 4.82
C GLY A 297 12.00 3.67 5.13
N LEU A 298 11.42 2.48 5.15
CA LEU A 298 12.22 1.25 5.22
C LEU A 298 12.74 0.93 3.82
N VAL A 299 14.03 1.17 3.58
CA VAL A 299 14.63 1.07 2.23
C VAL A 299 15.17 -0.34 1.99
N ALA A 300 14.62 -1.03 0.99
CA ALA A 300 15.13 -2.30 0.49
C ALA A 300 16.25 -2.02 -0.53
N ARG A 301 17.49 -2.42 -0.21
CA ARG A 301 18.67 -2.16 -1.06
C ARG A 301 19.07 -3.33 -1.93
N ARG A 302 18.64 -4.53 -1.60
CA ARG A 302 18.96 -5.77 -2.31
C ARG A 302 17.72 -6.67 -2.42
N GLY A 303 16.58 -6.08 -2.74
CA GLY A 303 15.33 -6.82 -2.90
C GLY A 303 15.45 -7.85 -4.02
N VAL A 304 15.36 -9.13 -3.65
CA VAL A 304 15.45 -10.24 -4.61
C VAL A 304 14.13 -10.37 -5.37
N VAL A 305 14.23 -10.53 -6.68
CA VAL A 305 13.04 -10.72 -7.53
C VAL A 305 12.49 -12.13 -7.29
N LEU A 306 11.27 -12.22 -6.78
CA LEU A 306 10.65 -13.50 -6.42
C LEU A 306 10.17 -14.24 -7.68
N ARG A 307 10.72 -15.43 -7.90
CA ARG A 307 10.46 -16.27 -9.08
C ARG A 307 9.58 -17.49 -8.78
N ALA A 308 9.10 -17.62 -7.54
CA ALA A 308 8.15 -18.67 -7.17
C ALA A 308 6.73 -18.22 -7.57
N HIS A 309 6.06 -19.00 -8.43
CA HIS A 309 4.73 -18.66 -8.97
C HIS A 309 3.66 -18.43 -7.90
N LYS A 310 3.81 -19.06 -6.73
CA LYS A 310 2.87 -18.90 -5.60
C LYS A 310 3.04 -17.59 -4.84
N SER A 311 4.15 -16.86 -5.09
CA SER A 311 4.37 -15.56 -4.42
C SER A 311 3.42 -14.50 -4.99
N LYS A 312 2.82 -13.70 -4.13
CA LYS A 312 2.03 -12.54 -4.55
C LYS A 312 2.89 -11.47 -5.24
N TRP A 313 4.20 -11.52 -5.05
CA TRP A 313 5.16 -10.63 -5.71
C TRP A 313 5.94 -11.32 -6.83
N TYR A 314 5.40 -12.42 -7.38
CA TYR A 314 6.04 -13.14 -8.48
C TYR A 314 6.21 -12.23 -9.70
N LEU A 315 7.43 -12.20 -10.26
CA LEU A 315 7.69 -11.48 -11.50
C LEU A 315 8.59 -12.35 -12.40
N PRO A 316 8.15 -12.70 -13.61
CA PRO A 316 8.95 -13.59 -14.49
C PRO A 316 10.15 -12.87 -15.10
N LYS A 317 11.20 -13.63 -15.44
CA LYS A 317 12.44 -13.08 -16.06
C LYS A 317 12.17 -12.30 -17.34
N LYS A 318 11.15 -12.69 -18.13
CA LYS A 318 10.78 -11.98 -19.37
C LYS A 318 10.26 -10.56 -19.12
N VAL A 319 9.72 -10.30 -17.93
CA VAL A 319 9.21 -8.98 -17.53
C VAL A 319 10.33 -8.17 -16.88
N PHE A 320 11.09 -8.79 -15.98
CA PHE A 320 12.23 -8.14 -15.32
C PHE A 320 13.39 -9.15 -15.24
N PRO A 321 14.40 -9.02 -16.10
CA PRO A 321 15.47 -10.01 -16.21
C PRO A 321 16.48 -10.00 -15.05
N GLU A 322 16.69 -8.86 -14.40
CA GLU A 322 17.66 -8.71 -13.31
C GLU A 322 17.24 -9.57 -12.09
N PRO A 323 18.20 -10.15 -11.36
CA PRO A 323 17.87 -10.95 -10.17
C PRO A 323 17.51 -10.12 -8.94
N VAL A 324 17.86 -8.83 -8.94
CA VAL A 324 17.70 -7.93 -7.80
C VAL A 324 17.11 -6.62 -8.30
N TYR A 325 16.18 -6.06 -7.53
CA TYR A 325 15.60 -4.75 -7.82
C TYR A 325 16.58 -3.61 -7.45
N PRO A 326 16.48 -2.43 -8.09
CA PRO A 326 17.15 -1.24 -7.58
C PRO A 326 16.65 -0.92 -6.16
N PRO A 327 17.35 -0.08 -5.40
CA PRO A 327 16.82 0.34 -4.09
C PRO A 327 15.43 0.96 -4.21
N TYR A 328 14.54 0.62 -3.28
CA TYR A 328 13.19 1.18 -3.20
C TYR A 328 12.75 1.26 -1.74
N ALA A 329 11.88 2.22 -1.42
CA ALA A 329 11.24 2.30 -0.10
C ALA A 329 10.02 1.38 -0.09
N LEU A 330 9.90 0.55 0.95
CA LEU A 330 8.81 -0.44 1.06
C LEU A 330 7.45 0.23 1.12
N GLY A 331 6.49 -0.37 0.42
CA GLY A 331 5.15 0.18 0.18
C GLY A 331 4.29 0.41 1.43
N LEU A 332 4.63 -0.19 2.57
CA LEU A 332 3.89 0.01 3.82
C LEU A 332 3.89 1.47 4.30
N GLY A 333 4.97 2.22 4.02
CA GLY A 333 5.03 3.64 4.35
C GLY A 333 6.36 4.27 3.94
N TYR A 334 6.25 5.34 3.14
CA TYR A 334 7.42 6.13 2.72
C TYR A 334 7.03 7.60 2.61
N VAL A 335 7.97 8.48 2.97
CA VAL A 335 7.81 9.93 2.92
C VAL A 335 8.76 10.54 1.89
N PHE A 336 8.31 11.57 1.20
CA PHE A 336 9.05 12.16 0.08
C PHE A 336 8.77 13.66 -0.06
N THR A 337 9.68 14.35 -0.72
CA THR A 337 9.55 15.78 -1.05
C THR A 337 8.63 16.00 -2.25
N LEU A 338 7.89 17.10 -2.27
CA LEU A 338 6.84 17.36 -3.28
C LEU A 338 7.38 17.71 -4.69
N ASP A 339 8.68 17.81 -4.88
CA ASP A 339 9.28 17.85 -6.21
C ASP A 339 9.31 16.47 -6.89
N LEU A 340 9.24 15.36 -6.10
CA LEU A 340 9.31 14.00 -6.65
C LEU A 340 8.05 13.57 -7.41
N PRO A 341 6.82 13.86 -6.97
CA PRO A 341 5.63 13.41 -7.70
C PRO A 341 5.66 13.72 -9.19
N ARG A 342 5.89 14.97 -9.57
CA ARG A 342 5.98 15.37 -10.98
C ARG A 342 7.10 14.62 -11.73
N LYS A 343 8.26 14.45 -11.09
CA LYS A 343 9.40 13.73 -11.68
C LYS A 343 9.06 12.24 -11.89
N LEU A 344 8.37 11.61 -10.94
CA LEU A 344 7.98 10.21 -11.03
C LEU A 344 6.92 9.99 -12.12
N VAL A 345 5.95 10.90 -12.25
CA VAL A 345 4.95 10.88 -13.33
C VAL A 345 5.65 11.04 -14.69
N GLU A 346 6.61 11.92 -14.82
CA GLU A 346 7.38 12.06 -16.06
C GLU A 346 8.21 10.81 -16.37
N ALA A 347 8.90 10.26 -15.36
CA ALA A 347 9.69 9.04 -15.50
C ALA A 347 8.83 7.84 -15.95
N SER A 348 7.58 7.79 -15.51
CA SER A 348 6.66 6.68 -15.86
C SER A 348 6.42 6.54 -17.36
N ARG A 349 6.59 7.59 -18.13
CA ARG A 349 6.49 7.57 -19.60
C ARG A 349 7.61 6.73 -20.25
N HIS A 350 8.69 6.49 -19.51
CA HIS A 350 9.89 5.80 -19.98
C HIS A 350 10.11 4.45 -19.28
N VAL A 351 9.36 4.16 -18.22
CA VAL A 351 9.51 2.95 -17.40
C VAL A 351 8.19 2.17 -17.42
N LYS A 352 8.21 1.00 -18.06
CA LYS A 352 7.00 0.18 -18.17
C LYS A 352 6.50 -0.26 -16.78
N ALA A 353 5.24 0.04 -16.49
CA ALA A 353 4.68 -0.14 -15.16
C ALA A 353 4.45 -1.61 -14.83
N VAL A 354 5.07 -2.09 -13.74
CA VAL A 354 4.82 -3.40 -13.15
C VAL A 354 3.85 -3.25 -11.97
N TYR A 355 3.13 -4.35 -11.64
CA TYR A 355 2.07 -4.29 -10.63
C TYR A 355 2.58 -4.17 -9.19
N ILE A 356 3.89 -4.35 -8.96
CA ILE A 356 4.52 -4.22 -7.62
C ILE A 356 4.87 -2.74 -7.41
N GLU A 357 4.02 -2.03 -6.71
CA GLU A 357 3.97 -0.56 -6.62
C GLU A 357 5.28 0.07 -6.16
N ASP A 358 5.81 -0.38 -5.04
CA ASP A 358 7.02 0.18 -4.43
C ASP A 358 8.28 -0.11 -5.27
N VAL A 359 8.34 -1.29 -5.87
CA VAL A 359 9.38 -1.65 -6.85
C VAL A 359 9.29 -0.72 -8.05
N TYR A 360 8.07 -0.46 -8.56
CA TYR A 360 7.88 0.43 -9.71
C TYR A 360 8.41 1.84 -9.42
N LEU A 361 8.13 2.39 -8.24
CA LEU A 361 8.70 3.67 -7.83
C LEU A 361 10.24 3.62 -7.81
N GLY A 362 10.81 2.52 -7.31
CA GLY A 362 12.27 2.31 -7.34
C GLY A 362 12.84 2.29 -8.75
N LEU A 363 12.11 1.71 -9.71
CA LEU A 363 12.49 1.70 -11.13
C LEU A 363 12.43 3.11 -11.72
N CYS A 364 11.40 3.89 -11.42
CA CYS A 364 11.29 5.29 -11.85
C CYS A 364 12.39 6.15 -11.22
N MET A 365 12.67 5.96 -9.94
CA MET A 365 13.77 6.68 -9.26
C MET A 365 15.12 6.33 -9.87
N ARG A 366 15.36 5.06 -10.23
CA ARG A 366 16.57 4.63 -10.93
C ARG A 366 16.70 5.36 -12.28
N HIS A 367 15.60 5.47 -13.04
CA HIS A 367 15.56 6.18 -14.32
C HIS A 367 15.96 7.66 -14.15
N LEU A 368 15.51 8.27 -13.05
CA LEU A 368 15.82 9.67 -12.73
C LEU A 368 17.23 9.87 -12.14
N GLY A 369 17.96 8.79 -11.84
CA GLY A 369 19.24 8.88 -11.15
C GLY A 369 19.12 9.27 -9.68
N ILE A 370 17.92 9.16 -9.09
CA ILE A 370 17.63 9.48 -7.69
C ILE A 370 17.56 8.17 -6.89
N ARG A 371 18.12 8.16 -5.68
CA ARG A 371 18.09 6.98 -4.80
C ARG A 371 17.31 7.29 -3.53
N PRO A 372 16.48 6.36 -3.04
CA PRO A 372 15.89 6.54 -1.72
C PRO A 372 16.99 6.57 -0.65
N THR A 373 16.78 7.36 0.38
CA THR A 373 17.72 7.63 1.48
C THR A 373 17.28 6.83 2.70
N ASP A 374 18.23 6.20 3.38
CA ASP A 374 17.93 5.57 4.67
C ASP A 374 17.49 6.63 5.68
N PRO A 375 16.56 6.30 6.58
CA PRO A 375 16.21 7.21 7.67
C PRO A 375 17.42 7.43 8.59
N PRO A 376 17.45 8.53 9.35
CA PRO A 376 18.59 8.84 10.23
C PRO A 376 18.90 7.74 11.24
N ASN A 377 17.92 6.91 11.56
CA ASN A 377 18.05 5.80 12.50
C ASN A 377 17.24 4.61 11.97
N GLY A 378 17.83 3.43 11.94
CA GLY A 378 17.20 2.20 11.44
C GLY A 378 16.00 1.72 12.25
N ASN A 379 15.80 2.24 13.46
CA ASN A 379 14.67 1.86 14.33
C ASN A 379 13.43 2.77 14.15
N LEU A 380 13.40 3.61 13.12
CA LEU A 380 12.28 4.53 12.90
C LEU A 380 11.11 3.90 12.13
N PHE A 381 11.37 2.93 11.26
CA PHE A 381 10.36 2.28 10.42
C PHE A 381 10.44 0.77 10.56
N HIS A 382 9.32 0.10 10.80
CA HIS A 382 9.26 -1.34 11.01
C HIS A 382 8.23 -2.00 10.10
N VAL A 383 8.65 -3.05 9.38
CA VAL A 383 7.77 -3.84 8.48
C VAL A 383 6.92 -4.84 9.26
N SER A 384 7.42 -5.32 10.39
CA SER A 384 6.70 -6.24 11.28
C SER A 384 6.21 -5.49 12.51
N PRO A 385 5.05 -5.90 13.08
CA PRO A 385 4.57 -5.24 14.27
C PRO A 385 5.59 -5.29 15.42
N VAL A 386 5.86 -4.13 15.98
CA VAL A 386 6.68 -4.01 17.20
C VAL A 386 5.73 -4.21 18.40
N ALA A 387 6.16 -5.03 19.37
CA ALA A 387 5.40 -5.20 20.61
C ALA A 387 5.20 -3.83 21.28
N TYR A 388 3.94 -3.56 21.67
CA TYR A 388 3.64 -2.23 22.22
C TYR A 388 4.34 -2.02 23.55
N ASP A 389 5.07 -0.92 23.62
CA ASP A 389 5.64 -0.33 24.80
C ASP A 389 5.67 1.19 24.56
N ARG A 390 5.14 1.95 25.50
CA ARG A 390 4.92 3.39 25.34
C ARG A 390 6.21 4.16 25.01
N CYS A 391 7.31 3.79 25.65
CA CYS A 391 8.62 4.40 25.41
C CYS A 391 9.13 4.09 23.98
N THR A 392 9.01 2.86 23.53
CA THR A 392 9.38 2.43 22.18
C THR A 392 8.55 3.17 21.13
N TYR A 393 7.22 3.21 21.31
CA TYR A 393 6.30 3.86 20.35
C TYR A 393 6.48 5.38 20.30
N SER A 394 6.97 6.00 21.38
CA SER A 394 7.29 7.43 21.36
C SER A 394 8.52 7.78 20.51
N ARG A 395 9.36 6.79 20.19
CA ARG A 395 10.63 6.97 19.48
C ARG A 395 10.62 6.51 18.02
N LEU A 396 9.73 5.56 17.66
CA LEU A 396 9.62 5.13 16.27
C LEU A 396 8.73 6.10 15.46
N ILE A 397 8.79 6.02 14.13
CA ILE A 397 7.91 6.75 13.24
C ILE A 397 6.72 5.85 12.85
N ALA A 398 6.97 4.66 12.31
CA ALA A 398 5.89 3.81 11.81
C ALA A 398 6.19 2.32 12.05
N THR A 399 5.13 1.58 12.37
CA THR A 399 5.16 0.12 12.48
C THR A 399 3.81 -0.46 12.06
N THR A 400 3.82 -1.64 11.44
CA THR A 400 2.58 -2.38 11.15
C THR A 400 1.87 -2.71 12.47
N THR A 401 0.54 -2.69 12.46
CA THR A 401 -0.26 -3.05 13.63
C THR A 401 -0.87 -4.45 13.49
N TYR A 402 -1.20 -5.08 14.61
CA TYR A 402 -1.86 -6.39 14.63
C TYR A 402 -3.34 -6.30 14.25
N SER A 403 -3.97 -5.15 14.50
CA SER A 403 -5.40 -4.92 14.28
C SER A 403 -5.73 -3.45 14.47
N ILE A 404 -6.92 -3.05 14.04
CA ILE A 404 -7.51 -1.72 14.33
C ILE A 404 -7.52 -1.46 15.85
N THR A 405 -7.93 -2.46 16.63
CA THR A 405 -7.94 -2.34 18.10
C THR A 405 -6.55 -2.06 18.67
N HIS A 406 -5.54 -2.76 18.15
CA HIS A 406 -4.14 -2.52 18.55
C HIS A 406 -3.70 -1.09 18.20
N GLN A 407 -4.02 -0.61 17.01
CA GLN A 407 -3.70 0.76 16.56
C GLN A 407 -4.32 1.80 17.49
N VAL A 408 -5.62 1.68 17.77
CA VAL A 408 -6.38 2.61 18.63
C VAL A 408 -5.85 2.58 20.07
N ASN A 409 -5.62 1.39 20.61
CA ASN A 409 -5.12 1.25 21.99
C ASN A 409 -3.71 1.83 22.14
N ALA A 410 -2.81 1.55 21.20
CA ALA A 410 -1.45 2.08 21.20
C ALA A 410 -1.47 3.62 21.12
N TRP A 411 -2.32 4.17 20.23
CA TRP A 411 -2.49 5.62 20.09
C TRP A 411 -3.00 6.25 21.38
N THR A 412 -4.07 5.70 21.95
CA THR A 412 -4.70 6.20 23.17
C THR A 412 -3.71 6.19 24.34
N ASP A 413 -2.97 5.09 24.49
CA ASP A 413 -2.00 4.97 25.60
C ASP A 413 -0.80 5.91 25.42
N LEU A 414 -0.31 6.06 24.18
CA LEU A 414 0.81 6.98 23.89
C LEU A 414 0.48 8.44 24.31
N HIS A 415 -0.79 8.84 24.17
CA HIS A 415 -1.24 10.22 24.44
C HIS A 415 -1.73 10.44 25.88
N LYS A 416 -1.61 9.45 26.76
CA LYS A 416 -1.88 9.66 28.20
C LYS A 416 -0.87 10.65 28.80
N PRO A 417 -1.29 11.42 29.83
CA PRO A 417 -0.37 12.32 30.51
C PRO A 417 0.86 11.62 31.09
N GLY A 418 1.93 12.38 31.22
CA GLY A 418 3.20 11.92 31.80
C GLY A 418 4.20 11.49 30.74
N PRO A 419 5.47 11.36 31.12
CA PRO A 419 6.52 10.99 30.18
C PRO A 419 6.31 9.57 29.64
N PRO A 420 6.59 9.34 28.36
CA PRO A 420 6.44 8.00 27.78
C PRO A 420 7.52 7.02 28.23
N CYS A 421 8.63 7.54 28.74
CA CYS A 421 9.77 6.78 29.25
C CYS A 421 9.97 7.09 30.76
#